data_8f051b22e27567a828d6be95fa3d1f48
#
_entry.id   8f051b22e27567a828d6be95fa3d1f48
#
_cell.length_a   1.000
_cell.length_b   1.000
_cell.length_c   1.000
_cell.angle_alpha   90.00
_cell.angle_beta   90.00
_cell.angle_gamma   90.00
#
_symmetry.space_group_name_H-M   'P 1'
#
loop_
_entity.id
_entity.type
_entity.pdbx_description
1 polymer ?
#
loop_
_entity_poly.entity_id
_entity_poly.type
_entity_poly.pdbx_seq_one_letter_code
_entity_poly.pdbx_strand_id
1 'polypeptide(L)'
;MSLRGVQWLKISDQKTHDSQILPDLEQLKGSLFLFDLGYFSHKFLYILNKIDVWFICRLKANSVPIITRVARGVAKRYIGSPLNEKVNLRGSIVELWAKLMLPGNGFIEVRLIGFRFPKTKQYRWYATNLPISMLLADWIYPIYRLRWQIELFFKSIKSVLNADQITSVNENIALAIAYSSILSSLIASSMIIEEALVFSHIELKSITAQRLMTVYSIVAHTLAQCLIAKQISNIFLRKKLHSLLHLLMCPNRKHRPTSLEVVVMLTF
;
A
#
# COMPACT_ATOMS: atom_id res chain seq x y z
N MET A 1 -0.61 4.96 1.20
CA MET A 1 -0.72 5.70 2.47
C MET A 1 0.68 5.83 3.03
N SER A 2 1.11 7.03 3.36
CA SER A 2 2.32 7.21 4.16
C SER A 2 1.96 7.07 5.64
N LEU A 3 2.97 6.91 6.53
CA LEU A 3 2.75 6.99 7.98
C LEU A 3 2.15 8.34 8.42
N ARG A 4 2.20 9.35 7.53
CA ARG A 4 1.63 10.69 7.73
C ARG A 4 0.24 10.87 7.10
N GLY A 5 -0.43 9.78 6.68
CA GLY A 5 -1.72 9.81 6.02
C GLY A 5 -1.64 9.95 4.50
N VAL A 6 -2.76 10.35 3.87
CA VAL A 6 -2.84 10.58 2.43
C VAL A 6 -2.16 11.91 2.09
N GLN A 7 -1.10 11.85 1.30
CA GLN A 7 -0.35 13.03 0.87
C GLN A 7 -0.84 13.55 -0.48
N TRP A 8 -1.41 12.68 -1.30
CA TRP A 8 -1.86 13.02 -2.63
C TRP A 8 -3.03 12.11 -3.04
N LEU A 9 -4.03 12.68 -3.68
CA LEU A 9 -5.20 11.99 -4.19
C LEU A 9 -5.65 12.67 -5.49
N LYS A 10 -5.89 11.87 -6.52
CA LYS A 10 -6.51 12.31 -7.77
C LYS A 10 -7.58 11.32 -8.20
N ILE A 11 -8.72 11.82 -8.58
CA ILE A 11 -9.80 11.06 -9.21
C ILE A 11 -9.72 11.32 -10.70
N SER A 12 -9.83 10.28 -11.50
CA SER A 12 -9.83 10.35 -12.97
C SER A 12 -10.94 9.48 -13.51
N ASP A 13 -11.22 9.62 -14.80
CA ASP A 13 -12.14 8.75 -15.50
C ASP A 13 -11.62 7.31 -15.59
N GLN A 14 -12.51 6.37 -15.84
CA GLN A 14 -12.19 4.94 -15.93
C GLN A 14 -11.25 4.60 -17.10
N LYS A 15 -11.16 5.48 -18.11
CA LYS A 15 -10.35 5.26 -19.32
C LYS A 15 -8.90 5.69 -19.14
N THR A 16 -8.63 6.55 -18.16
CA THR A 16 -7.28 7.05 -17.90
C THR A 16 -6.45 5.96 -17.21
N HIS A 17 -5.36 5.54 -17.84
CA HIS A 17 -4.48 4.52 -17.27
C HIS A 17 -3.72 5.09 -16.05
N ASP A 18 -3.68 4.34 -14.95
CA ASP A 18 -3.07 4.75 -13.67
C ASP A 18 -1.65 5.31 -13.82
N SER A 19 -0.86 4.77 -14.74
CA SER A 19 0.52 5.22 -14.99
C SER A 19 0.63 6.64 -15.56
N GLN A 20 -0.46 7.24 -16.03
CA GLN A 20 -0.52 8.63 -16.49
C GLN A 20 -0.83 9.60 -15.36
N ILE A 21 -1.23 9.06 -14.19
CA ILE A 21 -1.64 9.82 -13.03
C ILE A 21 -0.65 9.56 -11.91
N LEU A 22 0.40 10.35 -11.86
CA LEU A 22 1.42 10.28 -10.82
C LEU A 22 1.49 11.62 -10.09
N PRO A 23 1.81 11.62 -8.78
CA PRO A 23 2.18 12.85 -8.10
C PRO A 23 3.47 13.42 -8.70
N ASP A 24 3.79 14.66 -8.32
CA ASP A 24 5.12 15.19 -8.55
C ASP A 24 6.14 14.30 -7.83
N LEU A 25 6.93 13.57 -8.62
CA LEU A 25 7.86 12.56 -8.11
C LEU A 25 9.00 13.17 -7.29
N GLU A 26 9.36 14.43 -7.53
CA GLU A 26 10.38 15.13 -6.74
C GLU A 26 9.99 15.27 -5.27
N GLN A 27 8.69 15.38 -4.98
CA GLN A 27 8.18 15.40 -3.61
C GLN A 27 8.33 14.06 -2.87
N LEU A 28 8.61 12.97 -3.60
CA LEU A 28 8.82 11.64 -3.05
C LEU A 28 10.29 11.35 -2.72
N LYS A 29 11.21 12.28 -2.98
CA LYS A 29 12.63 12.12 -2.73
C LYS A 29 12.91 11.64 -1.30
N GLY A 30 13.75 10.62 -1.15
CA GLY A 30 14.08 9.99 0.14
C GLY A 30 12.97 9.12 0.74
N SER A 31 11.82 8.97 0.06
CA SER A 31 10.73 8.10 0.52
C SER A 31 10.79 6.70 -0.10
N LEU A 32 10.07 5.75 0.50
CA LEU A 32 9.87 4.41 -0.06
C LEU A 32 8.53 4.34 -0.76
N PHE A 33 8.55 4.11 -2.06
CA PHE A 33 7.36 4.00 -2.90
C PHE A 33 7.01 2.54 -3.19
N LEU A 34 5.81 2.13 -2.77
CA LEU A 34 5.25 0.80 -3.02
C LEU A 34 4.16 0.92 -4.08
N PHE A 35 4.32 0.26 -5.22
CA PHE A 35 3.35 0.36 -6.31
C PHE A 35 3.06 -0.97 -6.99
N ASP A 36 1.94 -1.01 -7.70
CA ASP A 36 1.46 -2.21 -8.37
C ASP A 36 2.08 -2.39 -9.76
N LEU A 37 1.85 -3.56 -10.35
CA LEU A 37 2.29 -3.92 -11.69
C LEU A 37 1.79 -2.96 -12.78
N GLY A 38 0.66 -2.27 -12.57
CA GLY A 38 0.15 -1.25 -13.47
C GLY A 38 1.16 -0.12 -13.75
N TYR A 39 1.92 0.27 -12.74
CA TYR A 39 2.96 1.31 -12.85
C TYR A 39 4.32 0.78 -13.28
N PHE A 40 4.51 -0.53 -13.37
CA PHE A 40 5.82 -1.11 -13.64
C PHE A 40 6.26 -0.86 -15.09
N SER A 41 7.31 -0.07 -15.25
CA SER A 41 8.11 -0.01 -16.48
C SER A 41 9.58 0.22 -16.11
N HIS A 42 10.51 -0.30 -16.91
CA HIS A 42 11.93 -0.11 -16.65
C HIS A 42 12.32 1.37 -16.65
N LYS A 43 11.69 2.18 -17.52
CA LYS A 43 11.88 3.63 -17.58
C LYS A 43 11.43 4.31 -16.27
N PHE A 44 10.31 3.88 -15.71
CA PHE A 44 9.79 4.44 -14.46
C PHE A 44 10.71 4.10 -13.28
N LEU A 45 11.19 2.85 -13.18
CA LEU A 45 12.17 2.46 -12.15
C LEU A 45 13.46 3.28 -12.26
N TYR A 46 13.92 3.53 -13.50
CA TYR A 46 15.09 4.36 -13.74
C TYR A 46 14.90 5.81 -13.28
N ILE A 47 13.72 6.40 -13.55
CA ILE A 47 13.40 7.76 -13.09
C ILE A 47 13.40 7.80 -11.56
N LEU A 48 12.70 6.88 -10.87
CA LEU A 48 12.67 6.83 -9.42
C LEU A 48 14.09 6.73 -8.81
N ASN A 49 14.93 5.90 -9.42
CA ASN A 49 16.32 5.75 -8.96
C ASN A 49 17.15 7.03 -9.16
N LYS A 50 16.89 7.80 -10.23
CA LYS A 50 17.60 9.05 -10.53
C LYS A 50 17.26 10.18 -9.56
N ILE A 51 16.04 10.21 -9.03
CA ILE A 51 15.56 11.23 -8.12
C ILE A 51 15.62 10.79 -6.64
N ASP A 52 16.40 9.74 -6.34
CA ASP A 52 16.58 9.20 -4.99
C ASP A 52 15.27 8.80 -4.29
N VAL A 53 14.35 8.20 -5.04
CA VAL A 53 13.15 7.56 -4.50
C VAL A 53 13.39 6.07 -4.40
N TRP A 54 13.29 5.54 -3.18
CA TRP A 54 13.35 4.10 -2.95
C TRP A 54 12.07 3.43 -3.43
N PHE A 55 12.16 2.22 -3.94
CA PHE A 55 10.95 1.51 -4.37
C PHE A 55 10.99 0.02 -4.04
N ILE A 56 9.82 -0.56 -3.88
CA ILE A 56 9.58 -2.00 -3.94
C ILE A 56 8.37 -2.22 -4.84
N CYS A 57 8.54 -3.01 -5.89
CA CYS A 57 7.46 -3.38 -6.79
C CYS A 57 7.57 -4.86 -7.18
N ARG A 58 6.49 -5.41 -7.69
CA ARG A 58 6.50 -6.75 -8.27
C ARG A 58 7.13 -6.71 -9.67
N LEU A 59 7.99 -7.66 -9.97
CA LEU A 59 8.57 -7.80 -11.32
C LEU A 59 7.51 -8.38 -12.28
N LYS A 60 7.36 -7.80 -13.46
CA LYS A 60 6.49 -8.34 -14.51
C LYS A 60 7.04 -9.67 -15.04
N ALA A 61 6.15 -10.62 -15.33
CA ALA A 61 6.53 -11.96 -15.79
C ALA A 61 7.28 -11.95 -17.13
N ASN A 62 6.99 -10.97 -17.99
CA ASN A 62 7.66 -10.80 -19.29
C ASN A 62 8.97 -10.01 -19.22
N SER A 63 9.38 -9.57 -18.04
CA SER A 63 10.70 -8.97 -17.86
C SER A 63 11.77 -10.06 -17.94
N VAL A 64 12.84 -9.80 -18.66
CA VAL A 64 13.98 -10.69 -18.80
C VAL A 64 15.23 -10.03 -18.22
N PRO A 65 15.38 -9.99 -16.88
CA PRO A 65 16.53 -9.37 -16.23
C PRO A 65 17.79 -10.16 -16.51
N ILE A 66 18.93 -9.48 -16.73
CA ILE A 66 20.23 -10.11 -16.86
C ILE A 66 20.94 -10.09 -15.51
N ILE A 67 21.27 -11.26 -14.97
CA ILE A 67 21.89 -11.41 -13.65
C ILE A 67 23.27 -10.78 -13.66
N THR A 68 23.53 -9.85 -12.75
CA THR A 68 24.86 -9.19 -12.63
C THR A 68 25.61 -9.66 -11.39
N ARG A 69 24.88 -10.02 -10.34
CA ARG A 69 25.44 -10.40 -9.06
C ARG A 69 24.49 -11.33 -8.32
N VAL A 70 25.03 -12.26 -7.53
CA VAL A 70 24.22 -13.20 -6.74
C VAL A 70 24.62 -13.13 -5.27
N ALA A 71 23.63 -13.18 -4.37
CA ALA A 71 23.86 -13.23 -2.93
C ALA A 71 23.32 -14.51 -2.31
N ARG A 72 22.12 -14.96 -2.68
CA ARG A 72 21.47 -16.10 -2.03
C ARG A 72 20.65 -16.92 -3.03
N GLY A 73 20.75 -18.23 -2.94
CA GLY A 73 19.87 -19.16 -3.64
C GLY A 73 20.11 -19.32 -5.15
N VAL A 74 21.17 -18.72 -5.71
CA VAL A 74 21.58 -18.82 -7.11
C VAL A 74 23.07 -19.07 -7.21
N ALA A 75 23.49 -19.95 -8.13
CA ALA A 75 24.90 -20.19 -8.36
C ALA A 75 25.56 -19.06 -9.17
N LYS A 76 26.82 -18.71 -8.86
CA LYS A 76 27.59 -17.66 -9.55
C LYS A 76 27.72 -17.86 -11.06
N ARG A 77 27.69 -19.12 -11.55
CA ARG A 77 27.75 -19.45 -12.99
C ARG A 77 26.65 -18.83 -13.85
N TYR A 78 25.56 -18.36 -13.22
CA TYR A 78 24.45 -17.70 -13.93
C TYR A 78 24.65 -16.19 -14.08
N ILE A 79 25.73 -15.61 -13.58
CA ILE A 79 26.08 -14.21 -13.82
C ILE A 79 26.28 -14.00 -15.33
N GLY A 80 25.66 -12.95 -15.87
CA GLY A 80 25.61 -12.68 -17.31
C GLY A 80 24.45 -13.36 -18.06
N SER A 81 23.75 -14.31 -17.42
CA SER A 81 22.62 -15.00 -18.02
C SER A 81 21.29 -14.31 -17.72
N PRO A 82 20.29 -14.45 -18.60
CA PRO A 82 18.94 -13.98 -18.31
C PRO A 82 18.31 -14.81 -17.20
N LEU A 83 17.57 -14.14 -16.31
CA LEU A 83 16.77 -14.78 -15.28
C LEU A 83 15.52 -15.42 -15.91
N ASN A 84 15.58 -16.70 -16.18
CA ASN A 84 14.53 -17.49 -16.80
C ASN A 84 14.41 -18.88 -16.13
N GLU A 85 13.60 -19.74 -16.67
CA GLU A 85 13.32 -21.10 -16.16
C GLU A 85 14.55 -22.02 -16.11
N LYS A 86 15.62 -21.70 -16.89
CA LYS A 86 16.87 -22.50 -16.92
C LYS A 86 17.76 -22.21 -15.71
N VAL A 87 17.49 -21.14 -14.96
CA VAL A 87 18.24 -20.78 -13.76
C VAL A 87 17.79 -21.65 -12.59
N ASN A 88 18.68 -22.47 -12.06
CA ASN A 88 18.39 -23.33 -10.91
C ASN A 88 18.35 -22.49 -9.62
N LEU A 89 17.15 -22.29 -9.09
CA LEU A 89 16.88 -21.53 -7.87
C LEU A 89 16.73 -22.46 -6.68
N ARG A 90 17.35 -22.10 -5.54
CA ARG A 90 17.35 -22.91 -4.32
C ARG A 90 16.88 -22.10 -3.11
N GLY A 91 16.14 -22.78 -2.21
CA GLY A 91 15.65 -22.17 -0.96
C GLY A 91 14.30 -21.47 -1.10
N SER A 92 13.82 -20.93 0.02
CA SER A 92 12.54 -20.19 0.09
C SER A 92 12.67 -18.75 -0.36
N ILE A 93 13.88 -18.18 -0.22
CA ILE A 93 14.21 -16.82 -0.63
C ILE A 93 15.46 -16.86 -1.49
N VAL A 94 15.39 -16.16 -2.61
CA VAL A 94 16.49 -15.97 -3.57
C VAL A 94 16.79 -14.49 -3.65
N GLU A 95 18.07 -14.13 -3.69
CA GLU A 95 18.49 -12.73 -3.76
C GLU A 95 19.63 -12.58 -4.77
N LEU A 96 19.45 -11.64 -5.70
CA LEU A 96 20.41 -11.33 -6.75
C LEU A 96 20.26 -9.88 -7.22
N TRP A 97 21.20 -9.39 -8.02
CA TRP A 97 21.09 -8.14 -8.77
C TRP A 97 20.99 -8.45 -10.25
N ALA A 98 20.23 -7.63 -10.95
CA ALA A 98 20.06 -7.81 -12.38
C ALA A 98 19.86 -6.46 -13.09
N LYS A 99 20.28 -6.42 -14.34
CA LYS A 99 20.01 -5.31 -15.25
C LYS A 99 18.66 -5.50 -15.91
N LEU A 100 17.85 -4.44 -15.87
CA LEU A 100 16.65 -4.28 -16.67
C LEU A 100 16.97 -3.33 -17.80
N MET A 101 16.86 -3.80 -19.04
CA MET A 101 17.21 -3.01 -20.23
C MET A 101 16.19 -1.91 -20.48
N LEU A 102 16.67 -0.73 -20.84
CA LEU A 102 15.90 0.43 -21.25
C LEU A 102 15.92 0.56 -22.78
N PRO A 103 14.94 1.25 -23.39
CA PRO A 103 15.06 1.68 -24.78
C PRO A 103 16.33 2.52 -24.98
N GLY A 104 17.05 2.32 -26.10
CA GLY A 104 18.28 3.07 -26.39
C GLY A 104 19.54 2.56 -25.67
N ASN A 105 19.63 1.25 -25.43
CA ASN A 105 20.81 0.57 -24.86
C ASN A 105 21.20 0.98 -23.43
N GLY A 106 20.34 1.72 -22.71
CA GLY A 106 20.50 1.97 -21.29
C GLY A 106 20.05 0.78 -20.44
N PHE A 107 20.35 0.82 -19.15
CA PHE A 107 19.82 -0.14 -18.18
C PHE A 107 19.68 0.51 -16.81
N ILE A 108 18.85 -0.13 -15.97
CA ILE A 108 18.85 0.06 -14.53
C ILE A 108 19.26 -1.25 -13.86
N GLU A 109 20.20 -1.20 -12.92
CA GLU A 109 20.47 -2.33 -12.03
C GLU A 109 19.54 -2.29 -10.85
N VAL A 110 18.85 -3.40 -10.59
CA VAL A 110 17.94 -3.56 -9.47
C VAL A 110 18.30 -4.79 -8.65
N ARG A 111 18.02 -4.75 -7.38
CA ARG A 111 18.07 -5.89 -6.49
C ARG A 111 16.77 -6.66 -6.64
N LEU A 112 16.83 -7.94 -6.99
CA LEU A 112 15.71 -8.84 -7.16
C LEU A 112 15.63 -9.84 -6.03
N ILE A 113 14.46 -9.93 -5.40
CA ILE A 113 14.19 -10.90 -4.36
C ILE A 113 13.04 -11.81 -4.80
N GLY A 114 13.32 -13.11 -4.88
CA GLY A 114 12.36 -14.15 -5.22
C GLY A 114 11.89 -14.88 -3.96
N PHE A 115 10.60 -14.89 -3.73
CA PHE A 115 9.97 -15.66 -2.66
C PHE A 115 9.27 -16.87 -3.24
N ARG A 116 9.62 -18.07 -2.77
CA ARG A 116 9.00 -19.33 -3.20
C ARG A 116 7.68 -19.53 -2.46
N PHE A 117 6.59 -19.60 -3.19
CA PHE A 117 5.28 -19.84 -2.62
C PHE A 117 5.03 -21.34 -2.43
N PRO A 118 4.69 -21.80 -1.21
CA PRO A 118 4.59 -23.22 -0.88
C PRO A 118 3.59 -23.98 -1.76
N LYS A 119 2.44 -23.36 -2.07
CA LYS A 119 1.36 -23.99 -2.85
C LYS A 119 1.73 -24.21 -4.33
N THR A 120 2.33 -23.21 -4.97
CA THR A 120 2.65 -23.25 -6.40
C THR A 120 4.06 -23.69 -6.69
N LYS A 121 4.93 -23.74 -5.66
CA LYS A 121 6.39 -23.95 -5.76
C LYS A 121 7.10 -22.93 -6.67
N GLN A 122 6.39 -21.92 -7.18
CA GLN A 122 6.91 -20.87 -8.04
C GLN A 122 7.47 -19.71 -7.23
N TYR A 123 8.45 -19.01 -7.79
CA TYR A 123 8.99 -17.79 -7.24
C TYR A 123 8.21 -16.58 -7.73
N ARG A 124 7.83 -15.70 -6.80
CA ARG A 124 7.36 -14.34 -7.11
C ARG A 124 8.50 -13.37 -6.87
N TRP A 125 8.79 -12.58 -7.87
CA TRP A 125 9.92 -11.68 -7.87
C TRP A 125 9.50 -10.25 -7.53
N TYR A 126 10.31 -9.63 -6.69
CA TYR A 126 10.20 -8.23 -6.29
C TYR A 126 11.48 -7.51 -6.67
N ALA A 127 11.32 -6.33 -7.27
CA ALA A 127 12.42 -5.45 -7.64
C ALA A 127 12.49 -4.26 -6.67
N THR A 128 13.71 -3.90 -6.29
CA THR A 128 13.98 -2.75 -5.43
C THR A 128 15.34 -2.14 -5.74
N ASN A 129 15.51 -0.85 -5.43
CA ASN A 129 16.80 -0.17 -5.40
C ASN A 129 17.36 -0.02 -3.97
N LEU A 130 16.64 -0.51 -2.95
CA LEU A 130 17.11 -0.48 -1.56
C LEU A 130 18.35 -1.36 -1.37
N PRO A 131 19.43 -0.84 -0.78
CA PRO A 131 20.60 -1.64 -0.44
C PRO A 131 20.29 -2.64 0.70
N ILE A 132 21.08 -3.71 0.80
CA ILE A 132 20.93 -4.72 1.88
C ILE A 132 21.05 -4.08 3.26
N SER A 133 21.95 -3.10 3.41
CA SER A 133 22.17 -2.39 4.67
C SER A 133 20.95 -1.66 5.21
N MET A 134 20.02 -1.24 4.32
CA MET A 134 18.77 -0.59 4.72
C MET A 134 17.63 -1.58 4.93
N LEU A 135 17.60 -2.66 4.13
CA LEU A 135 16.50 -3.62 4.20
C LEU A 135 16.92 -5.02 3.77
N LEU A 136 16.82 -5.97 4.70
CA LEU A 136 17.10 -7.38 4.43
C LEU A 136 16.06 -8.00 3.47
N ALA A 137 16.47 -9.01 2.71
CA ALA A 137 15.61 -9.69 1.73
C ALA A 137 14.31 -10.22 2.34
N ASP A 138 14.38 -10.74 3.56
CA ASP A 138 13.25 -11.34 4.28
C ASP A 138 12.10 -10.36 4.53
N TRP A 139 12.39 -9.05 4.58
CA TRP A 139 11.41 -7.98 4.82
C TRP A 139 10.77 -7.40 3.55
N ILE A 140 11.33 -7.64 2.38
CA ILE A 140 10.82 -7.08 1.12
C ILE A 140 9.36 -7.47 0.87
N TYR A 141 9.00 -8.75 1.02
CA TYR A 141 7.63 -9.20 0.80
C TYR A 141 6.65 -8.71 1.89
N PRO A 142 6.97 -8.79 3.20
CA PRO A 142 6.15 -8.21 4.25
C PRO A 142 5.84 -6.72 4.02
N ILE A 143 6.84 -5.92 3.66
CA ILE A 143 6.66 -4.50 3.38
C ILE A 143 5.82 -4.29 2.12
N TYR A 144 6.11 -4.99 1.04
CA TYR A 144 5.31 -4.86 -0.18
C TYR A 144 3.82 -5.16 0.05
N ARG A 145 3.50 -6.04 0.98
CA ARG A 145 2.11 -6.32 1.36
C ARG A 145 1.37 -5.11 1.93
N LEU A 146 2.08 -4.11 2.47
CA LEU A 146 1.47 -2.87 2.95
C LEU A 146 0.72 -2.12 1.83
N ARG A 147 1.14 -2.30 0.57
CA ARG A 147 0.44 -1.76 -0.59
C ARG A 147 -1.05 -2.17 -0.62
N TRP A 148 -1.38 -3.36 -0.14
CA TRP A 148 -2.76 -3.86 -0.09
C TRP A 148 -3.67 -3.03 0.81
N GLN A 149 -3.12 -2.25 1.73
CA GLN A 149 -3.92 -1.40 2.62
C GLN A 149 -4.73 -0.35 1.86
N ILE A 150 -4.18 0.18 0.76
CA ILE A 150 -4.91 1.15 -0.07
C ILE A 150 -6.14 0.51 -0.74
N GLU A 151 -6.01 -0.74 -1.19
CA GLU A 151 -7.14 -1.46 -1.78
C GLU A 151 -8.23 -1.76 -0.75
N LEU A 152 -7.84 -2.17 0.46
CA LEU A 152 -8.77 -2.39 1.56
C LEU A 152 -9.47 -1.10 1.98
N PHE A 153 -8.75 0.02 1.98
CA PHE A 153 -9.30 1.33 2.27
C PHE A 153 -10.35 1.73 1.22
N PHE A 154 -10.03 1.66 -0.07
CA PHE A 154 -11.01 1.96 -1.13
C PHE A 154 -12.20 1.01 -1.12
N LYS A 155 -11.96 -0.28 -0.86
CA LYS A 155 -13.04 -1.26 -0.71
C LYS A 155 -13.99 -0.87 0.43
N SER A 156 -13.45 -0.46 1.58
CA SER A 156 -14.27 -0.05 2.72
C SER A 156 -15.04 1.24 2.45
N ILE A 157 -14.45 2.22 1.76
CA ILE A 157 -15.17 3.43 1.34
C ILE A 157 -16.34 3.06 0.43
N LYS A 158 -16.10 2.25 -0.61
CA LYS A 158 -17.16 1.81 -1.52
C LYS A 158 -18.30 1.08 -0.81
N SER A 159 -17.96 0.12 0.07
CA SER A 159 -18.97 -0.72 0.71
C SER A 159 -19.75 -0.01 1.83
N VAL A 160 -19.20 1.02 2.45
CA VAL A 160 -19.82 1.70 3.61
C VAL A 160 -20.42 3.05 3.24
N LEU A 161 -19.78 3.79 2.32
CA LEU A 161 -20.23 5.13 1.93
C LEU A 161 -20.98 5.14 0.59
N ASN A 162 -21.19 3.96 -0.05
CA ASN A 162 -21.78 3.83 -1.38
C ASN A 162 -21.13 4.79 -2.41
N ALA A 163 -19.82 5.00 -2.28
CA ALA A 163 -19.07 5.96 -3.09
C ALA A 163 -19.00 5.57 -4.59
N ASP A 164 -19.46 4.38 -4.95
CA ASP A 164 -19.64 3.89 -6.31
C ASP A 164 -21.04 4.21 -6.89
N GLN A 165 -21.96 4.74 -6.08
CA GLN A 165 -23.33 5.06 -6.49
C GLN A 165 -23.55 6.58 -6.66
N ILE A 166 -22.56 7.27 -7.24
CA ILE A 166 -22.71 8.69 -7.54
C ILE A 166 -23.59 8.84 -8.78
N THR A 167 -24.80 9.33 -8.57
CA THR A 167 -25.84 9.43 -9.63
C THR A 167 -25.83 10.73 -10.42
N SER A 168 -24.92 11.66 -10.09
CA SER A 168 -24.88 12.96 -10.80
C SER A 168 -24.24 12.81 -12.17
N VAL A 169 -24.93 13.33 -13.20
CA VAL A 169 -24.40 13.47 -14.56
C VAL A 169 -23.45 14.67 -14.71
N ASN A 170 -23.45 15.58 -13.74
CA ASN A 170 -22.51 16.69 -13.71
C ASN A 170 -21.20 16.26 -13.10
N GLU A 171 -20.12 16.29 -13.89
CA GLU A 171 -18.79 15.83 -13.48
C GLU A 171 -18.27 16.57 -12.23
N ASN A 172 -18.45 17.88 -12.16
CA ASN A 172 -17.98 18.67 -11.00
C ASN A 172 -18.70 18.28 -9.71
N ILE A 173 -20.01 18.01 -9.78
CA ILE A 173 -20.79 17.53 -8.63
C ILE A 173 -20.33 16.13 -8.25
N ALA A 174 -20.15 15.24 -9.21
CA ALA A 174 -19.67 13.88 -8.97
C ALA A 174 -18.30 13.88 -8.29
N LEU A 175 -17.37 14.69 -8.79
CA LEU A 175 -16.03 14.87 -8.20
C LEU A 175 -16.12 15.45 -6.79
N ALA A 176 -16.93 16.47 -6.58
CA ALA A 176 -17.11 17.08 -5.25
C ALA A 176 -17.62 16.06 -4.23
N ILE A 177 -18.63 15.25 -4.59
CA ILE A 177 -19.15 14.18 -3.73
C ILE A 177 -18.06 13.14 -3.43
N ALA A 178 -17.32 12.69 -4.45
CA ALA A 178 -16.27 11.70 -4.28
C ALA A 178 -15.13 12.20 -3.37
N TYR A 179 -14.62 13.41 -3.61
CA TYR A 179 -13.59 14.02 -2.76
C TYR A 179 -14.07 14.26 -1.34
N SER A 180 -15.30 14.78 -1.17
CA SER A 180 -15.89 14.99 0.16
C SER A 180 -16.02 13.69 0.93
N SER A 181 -16.46 12.61 0.30
CA SER A 181 -16.61 11.29 0.92
C SER A 181 -15.25 10.74 1.38
N ILE A 182 -14.22 10.84 0.54
CA ILE A 182 -12.88 10.39 0.88
C ILE A 182 -12.29 11.24 2.01
N LEU A 183 -12.38 12.57 1.91
CA LEU A 183 -11.86 13.50 2.93
C LEU A 183 -12.53 13.27 4.28
N SER A 184 -13.85 13.18 4.29
CA SER A 184 -14.62 12.92 5.51
C SER A 184 -14.23 11.59 6.15
N SER A 185 -14.05 10.53 5.35
CA SER A 185 -13.64 9.23 5.85
C SER A 185 -12.22 9.25 6.45
N LEU A 186 -11.31 10.02 5.87
CA LEU A 186 -9.93 10.17 6.37
C LEU A 186 -9.89 10.93 7.69
N ILE A 187 -10.60 12.06 7.78
CA ILE A 187 -10.68 12.86 9.01
C ILE A 187 -11.31 12.04 10.13
N ALA A 188 -12.45 11.43 9.87
CA ALA A 188 -13.15 10.63 10.88
C ALA A 188 -12.35 9.40 11.29
N SER A 189 -11.65 8.75 10.37
CA SER A 189 -10.76 7.63 10.69
C SER A 189 -9.64 8.06 11.65
N SER A 190 -9.04 9.23 11.43
CA SER A 190 -8.01 9.76 12.32
C SER A 190 -8.56 10.03 13.72
N MET A 191 -9.73 10.66 13.81
CA MET A 191 -10.41 10.94 15.08
C MET A 191 -10.79 9.66 15.83
N ILE A 192 -11.34 8.66 15.14
CA ILE A 192 -11.74 7.39 15.75
C ILE A 192 -10.49 6.63 16.24
N ILE A 193 -9.40 6.64 15.49
CA ILE A 193 -8.13 6.00 15.89
C ILE A 193 -7.57 6.70 17.13
N GLU A 194 -7.53 8.03 17.15
CA GLU A 194 -7.04 8.80 18.28
C GLU A 194 -7.85 8.49 19.54
N GLU A 195 -9.18 8.51 19.45
CA GLU A 195 -10.07 8.21 20.56
C GLU A 195 -9.88 6.75 21.05
N ALA A 196 -9.73 5.79 20.14
CA ALA A 196 -9.49 4.40 20.48
C ALA A 196 -8.17 4.19 21.22
N LEU A 197 -7.11 4.87 20.80
CA LEU A 197 -5.78 4.75 21.41
C LEU A 197 -5.69 5.42 22.77
N VAL A 198 -6.18 6.66 22.86
CA VAL A 198 -6.02 7.50 24.04
C VAL A 198 -6.97 7.07 25.16
N PHE A 199 -8.24 6.83 24.84
CA PHE A 199 -9.28 6.62 25.86
C PHE A 199 -9.65 5.17 26.09
N SER A 200 -9.38 4.27 25.17
CA SER A 200 -9.82 2.87 25.29
C SER A 200 -8.69 1.86 25.30
N HIS A 201 -7.44 2.32 25.20
CA HIS A 201 -6.23 1.48 25.14
C HIS A 201 -6.31 0.35 24.11
N ILE A 202 -7.08 0.57 23.02
CA ILE A 202 -7.21 -0.39 21.94
C ILE A 202 -5.93 -0.39 21.12
N GLU A 203 -5.30 -1.54 21.00
CA GLU A 203 -4.08 -1.63 20.21
C GLU A 203 -4.36 -1.42 18.72
N LEU A 204 -3.57 -0.56 18.07
CA LEU A 204 -3.69 -0.26 16.63
C LEU A 204 -3.69 -1.51 15.75
N LYS A 205 -2.95 -2.55 16.12
CA LYS A 205 -2.90 -3.82 15.37
C LYS A 205 -4.25 -4.52 15.29
N SER A 206 -5.18 -4.24 16.21
CA SER A 206 -6.51 -4.83 16.23
C SER A 206 -7.51 -4.08 15.32
N ILE A 207 -7.18 -2.85 14.87
CA ILE A 207 -8.07 -2.01 14.08
C ILE A 207 -7.91 -2.33 12.59
N THR A 208 -9.01 -2.69 11.92
CA THR A 208 -9.04 -2.89 10.47
C THR A 208 -9.74 -1.74 9.76
N ALA A 209 -9.32 -1.43 8.52
CA ALA A 209 -9.94 -0.37 7.72
C ALA A 209 -11.46 -0.56 7.57
N GLN A 210 -11.93 -1.80 7.36
CA GLN A 210 -13.36 -2.08 7.22
C GLN A 210 -14.14 -1.78 8.51
N ARG A 211 -13.63 -2.16 9.67
CA ARG A 211 -14.28 -1.89 10.95
C ARG A 211 -14.28 -0.40 11.28
N LEU A 212 -13.18 0.27 10.98
CA LEU A 212 -13.06 1.71 11.11
C LEU A 212 -14.15 2.43 10.30
N MET A 213 -14.35 2.02 9.03
CA MET A 213 -15.40 2.59 8.20
C MET A 213 -16.81 2.24 8.68
N THR A 214 -17.02 1.04 9.26
CA THR A 214 -18.31 0.69 9.89
C THR A 214 -18.62 1.60 11.07
N VAL A 215 -17.67 1.84 11.97
CA VAL A 215 -17.85 2.77 13.10
C VAL A 215 -18.09 4.18 12.58
N TYR A 216 -17.31 4.61 11.55
CA TYR A 216 -17.50 5.90 10.90
C TYR A 216 -18.93 6.08 10.37
N SER A 217 -19.48 5.11 9.64
CA SER A 217 -20.83 5.25 9.07
C SER A 217 -21.92 5.42 10.14
N ILE A 218 -21.79 4.70 11.27
CA ILE A 218 -22.73 4.83 12.38
C ILE A 218 -22.61 6.20 13.04
N VAL A 219 -21.37 6.67 13.27
CA VAL A 219 -21.12 8.00 13.85
C VAL A 219 -21.57 9.11 12.92
N ALA A 220 -21.29 9.01 11.62
CA ALA A 220 -21.70 9.97 10.61
C ALA A 220 -23.23 10.09 10.51
N HIS A 221 -23.93 8.96 10.53
CA HIS A 221 -25.41 8.95 10.56
C HIS A 221 -25.95 9.65 11.80
N THR A 222 -25.39 9.34 12.98
CA THR A 222 -25.77 9.97 14.24
C THR A 222 -25.50 11.48 14.21
N LEU A 223 -24.34 11.89 13.67
CA LEU A 223 -23.98 13.29 13.52
C LEU A 223 -24.98 14.03 12.59
N ALA A 224 -25.33 13.42 11.46
CA ALA A 224 -26.29 13.98 10.53
C ALA A 224 -27.68 14.19 11.21
N GLN A 225 -28.13 13.22 11.99
CA GLN A 225 -29.36 13.34 12.78
C GLN A 225 -29.31 14.51 13.79
N CYS A 226 -28.18 14.63 14.51
CA CYS A 226 -27.95 15.73 15.46
C CYS A 226 -27.94 17.10 14.78
N LEU A 227 -27.34 17.19 13.59
CA LEU A 227 -27.32 18.43 12.79
C LEU A 227 -28.74 18.83 12.34
N ILE A 228 -29.52 17.87 11.84
CA ILE A 228 -30.92 18.11 11.43
C ILE A 228 -31.75 18.55 12.62
N ALA A 229 -31.58 17.92 13.78
CA ALA A 229 -32.30 18.27 15.00
C ALA A 229 -31.77 19.56 15.67
N LYS A 230 -30.69 20.18 15.14
CA LYS A 230 -30.00 21.33 15.74
C LYS A 230 -29.54 21.10 17.20
N GLN A 231 -29.30 19.85 17.55
CA GLN A 231 -28.88 19.41 18.89
C GLN A 231 -27.54 18.72 18.83
N ILE A 232 -26.44 19.49 18.71
CA ILE A 232 -25.09 18.96 18.74
C ILE A 232 -24.53 19.07 20.15
N SER A 233 -24.29 17.92 20.79
CA SER A 233 -23.54 17.84 22.03
C SER A 233 -22.27 17.00 21.81
N ASN A 234 -21.09 17.60 22.00
CA ASN A 234 -19.82 16.89 21.94
C ASN A 234 -19.77 15.70 22.92
N ILE A 235 -20.40 15.84 24.08
CA ILE A 235 -20.48 14.79 25.10
C ILE A 235 -21.30 13.60 24.58
N PHE A 236 -22.41 13.87 23.90
CA PHE A 236 -23.25 12.81 23.33
C PHE A 236 -22.52 12.04 22.22
N LEU A 237 -21.87 12.75 21.31
CA LEU A 237 -21.09 12.13 20.22
C LEU A 237 -19.93 11.30 20.76
N ARG A 238 -19.20 11.78 21.76
CA ARG A 238 -18.13 11.01 22.43
C ARG A 238 -18.67 9.76 23.10
N LYS A 239 -19.74 9.87 23.89
CA LYS A 239 -20.39 8.70 24.51
C LYS A 239 -20.81 7.66 23.46
N LYS A 240 -21.40 8.11 22.35
CA LYS A 240 -21.79 7.22 21.26
C LYS A 240 -20.56 6.57 20.60
N LEU A 241 -19.51 7.33 20.35
CA LEU A 241 -18.25 6.78 19.81
C LEU A 241 -17.67 5.73 20.78
N HIS A 242 -17.56 6.04 22.06
CA HIS A 242 -17.07 5.10 23.07
C HIS A 242 -17.87 3.79 23.08
N SER A 243 -19.19 3.85 22.97
CA SER A 243 -20.04 2.64 22.92
C SER A 243 -19.79 1.78 21.68
N LEU A 244 -19.20 2.33 20.64
CA LEU A 244 -18.91 1.63 19.38
C LEU A 244 -17.46 1.15 19.25
N LEU A 245 -16.56 1.59 20.13
CA LEU A 245 -15.14 1.27 20.02
C LEU A 245 -14.86 -0.25 20.09
N HIS A 246 -15.69 -1.03 20.81
CA HIS A 246 -15.60 -2.48 20.82
C HIS A 246 -15.74 -3.11 19.42
N LEU A 247 -16.44 -2.46 18.49
CA LEU A 247 -16.57 -2.92 17.11
C LEU A 247 -15.27 -2.81 16.31
N LEU A 248 -14.32 -1.97 16.76
CA LEU A 248 -13.01 -1.85 16.12
C LEU A 248 -12.15 -3.07 16.35
N MET A 249 -12.36 -3.77 17.49
CA MET A 249 -11.53 -4.90 17.88
C MET A 249 -11.73 -6.08 16.94
N CYS A 250 -10.63 -6.57 16.37
CA CYS A 250 -10.62 -7.79 15.58
C CYS A 250 -9.95 -8.91 16.39
N PRO A 251 -10.55 -10.08 16.53
CA PRO A 251 -9.87 -11.21 17.16
C PRO A 251 -8.59 -11.51 16.39
N ASN A 252 -7.49 -11.65 17.11
CA ASN A 252 -6.16 -11.91 16.55
C ASN A 252 -6.21 -13.14 15.63
N ARG A 253 -5.90 -12.93 14.36
CA ARG A 253 -5.63 -14.02 13.42
C ARG A 253 -4.24 -14.56 13.75
N LYS A 254 -4.19 -15.71 14.38
CA LYS A 254 -2.99 -16.36 14.97
C LYS A 254 -1.75 -16.52 14.05
N HIS A 255 -1.77 -16.16 12.76
CA HIS A 255 -0.70 -16.53 11.83
C HIS A 255 -0.27 -15.49 10.80
N ARG A 256 -0.66 -14.20 10.93
CA ARG A 256 -0.20 -13.18 9.99
C ARG A 256 0.08 -11.87 10.72
N PRO A 257 1.31 -11.35 10.66
CA PRO A 257 1.59 -10.04 11.20
C PRO A 257 0.68 -9.01 10.53
N THR A 258 0.12 -8.11 11.30
CA THR A 258 -0.66 -6.99 10.80
C THR A 258 0.28 -6.02 10.07
N SER A 259 -0.26 -5.17 9.24
CA SER A 259 0.54 -4.15 8.54
C SER A 259 1.30 -3.25 9.51
N LEU A 260 0.73 -3.02 10.69
CA LEU A 260 1.34 -2.19 11.72
C LEU A 260 2.49 -2.91 12.44
N GLU A 261 2.36 -4.20 12.73
CA GLU A 261 3.47 -4.99 13.27
C GLU A 261 4.67 -4.97 12.32
N VAL A 262 4.42 -5.05 11.01
CA VAL A 262 5.49 -4.92 10.01
C VAL A 262 6.14 -3.52 10.06
N VAL A 263 5.35 -2.46 10.22
CA VAL A 263 5.88 -1.09 10.31
C VAL A 263 6.67 -0.89 11.60
N VAL A 264 6.15 -1.34 12.73
CA VAL A 264 6.82 -1.24 14.05
C VAL A 264 8.14 -1.99 14.06
N MET A 265 8.22 -3.16 13.43
CA MET A 265 9.47 -3.93 13.31
C MET A 265 10.53 -3.24 12.44
N LEU A 266 10.17 -2.20 11.68
CA LEU A 266 11.09 -1.44 10.82
C LEU A 266 11.57 -0.14 11.45
N THR A 267 10.96 0.29 12.55
CA THR A 267 11.30 1.55 13.25
C THR A 267 12.30 1.36 14.39
N PHE A 268 12.83 0.12 14.58
CA PHE A 268 13.88 -0.20 15.57
C PHE A 268 15.17 -0.66 14.93
#